data_67e08ac604617c24e6c57497a2787460
#
_entry.id   67e08ac604617c24e6c57497a2787460
#
_cell.length_a   1.000
_cell.length_b   1.000
_cell.length_c   1.000
_cell.angle_alpha   90.00
_cell.angle_beta   90.00
_cell.angle_gamma   90.00
#
_symmetry.space_group_name_H-M   'P 1'
#
loop_
_entity.id
_entity.type
_entity.pdbx_description
1 polymer ?
#
loop_
_entity_poly.entity_id
_entity_poly.type
_entity_poly.pdbx_seq_one_letter_code
_entity_poly.pdbx_strand_id
1 'polypeptide(L)'
;AGCGIGKEAEVKKSFEKTLSMYPIKNLEDLYDKEGYRDDQFDKNDKGTWIINSEMVIQPNNEDMVAKGMVLYMNRNTKTTNGYYYVDVTKDEDEGKPHDNEKRYPVKMVDNKIIPTKEIKDEKIKKEIENFKFFVQYGDFKNLKNYKDGDISYNPEVPSYSAKYQLTNDDYNVKQLRKRYDIPTNKAPKLLLKGTGNLKGSSVGYKDIEFTFVEKKEENIYFSDGLIFKPSEDK
;
A
#
# COMPACT_ATOMS: atom_id res chain seq x y z
N ALA A 1 4.84 29.23 6.90
CA ALA A 1 3.45 29.40 7.29
C ALA A 1 2.77 28.05 7.25
N GLY A 2 2.21 27.61 8.38
CA GLY A 2 1.50 26.36 8.46
C GLY A 2 0.26 26.33 7.57
N CYS A 3 -0.27 25.14 7.36
CA CYS A 3 -1.55 24.98 6.69
C CYS A 3 -2.62 25.75 7.44
N GLY A 4 -3.29 26.67 6.77
CA GLY A 4 -4.47 27.28 7.34
C GLY A 4 -5.56 26.24 7.57
N ILE A 5 -6.53 26.55 8.38
CA ILE A 5 -7.68 25.69 8.69
C ILE A 5 -8.33 25.16 7.40
N GLY A 6 -8.40 26.00 6.35
CA GLY A 6 -8.94 25.61 5.06
C GLY A 6 -8.16 24.51 4.35
N LYS A 7 -6.83 24.50 4.46
CA LYS A 7 -5.99 23.46 3.85
C LYS A 7 -6.11 22.12 4.54
N GLU A 8 -6.22 22.11 5.85
CA GLU A 8 -6.44 20.87 6.59
C GLU A 8 -7.75 20.20 6.17
N ALA A 9 -8.81 20.99 6.06
CA ALA A 9 -10.11 20.49 5.61
C ALA A 9 -10.04 19.96 4.17
N GLU A 10 -9.32 20.65 3.26
CA GLU A 10 -9.14 20.21 1.88
C GLU A 10 -8.37 18.89 1.78
N VAL A 11 -7.29 18.75 2.57
CA VAL A 11 -6.49 17.53 2.61
C VAL A 11 -7.37 16.36 3.08
N LYS A 12 -8.11 16.58 4.16
CA LYS A 12 -8.99 15.56 4.72
C LYS A 12 -10.06 15.13 3.71
N LYS A 13 -10.70 16.08 3.05
CA LYS A 13 -11.67 15.78 1.99
C LYS A 13 -11.06 15.04 0.82
N SER A 14 -9.84 15.39 0.43
CA SER A 14 -9.14 14.70 -0.65
C SER A 14 -8.92 13.23 -0.31
N PHE A 15 -8.49 12.92 0.91
CA PHE A 15 -8.34 11.53 1.34
C PHE A 15 -9.69 10.81 1.42
N GLU A 16 -10.72 11.44 1.96
CA GLU A 16 -12.06 10.84 2.01
C GLU A 16 -12.54 10.44 0.62
N LYS A 17 -12.38 11.34 -0.36
CA LYS A 17 -12.79 11.09 -1.72
C LYS A 17 -11.99 9.96 -2.38
N THR A 18 -10.68 10.02 -2.27
CA THR A 18 -9.81 9.08 -2.96
C THR A 18 -9.81 7.70 -2.31
N LEU A 19 -9.97 7.63 -0.99
CA LEU A 19 -10.02 6.37 -0.26
C LEU A 19 -11.44 5.76 -0.23
N SER A 20 -12.43 6.46 -0.78
CA SER A 20 -13.79 5.91 -0.93
C SER A 20 -13.84 4.73 -1.89
N MET A 21 -12.81 4.54 -2.71
CA MET A 21 -12.70 3.38 -3.60
C MET A 21 -12.48 2.06 -2.85
N TYR A 22 -12.02 2.12 -1.61
CA TYR A 22 -11.81 0.92 -0.79
C TYR A 22 -13.12 0.42 -0.17
N PRO A 23 -13.44 -0.88 -0.23
CA PRO A 23 -12.65 -1.95 -0.85
C PRO A 23 -12.96 -2.15 -2.35
N ILE A 24 -11.98 -2.70 -3.07
CA ILE A 24 -12.15 -3.23 -4.42
C ILE A 24 -11.94 -4.75 -4.32
N LYS A 25 -13.03 -5.47 -4.13
CA LYS A 25 -12.97 -6.92 -3.87
C LYS A 25 -12.42 -7.72 -5.04
N ASN A 26 -12.81 -7.35 -6.25
CA ASN A 26 -12.27 -7.95 -7.47
C ASN A 26 -11.22 -7.01 -8.03
N LEU A 27 -9.95 -7.41 -7.96
CA LEU A 27 -8.84 -6.57 -8.43
C LEU A 27 -8.95 -6.23 -9.92
N GLU A 28 -9.58 -7.09 -10.72
CA GLU A 28 -9.73 -6.83 -12.15
C GLU A 28 -10.61 -5.61 -12.45
N ASP A 29 -11.40 -5.14 -11.49
CA ASP A 29 -12.13 -3.88 -11.63
C ASP A 29 -11.18 -2.69 -11.83
N LEU A 30 -9.91 -2.82 -11.43
CA LEU A 30 -8.90 -1.78 -11.68
C LEU A 30 -8.57 -1.60 -13.16
N TYR A 31 -8.81 -2.60 -14.00
CA TYR A 31 -8.59 -2.47 -15.44
C TYR A 31 -9.50 -1.40 -16.06
N ASP A 32 -10.66 -1.19 -15.48
CA ASP A 32 -11.64 -0.22 -15.97
C ASP A 32 -11.62 1.11 -15.20
N LYS A 33 -10.67 1.26 -14.27
CA LYS A 33 -10.56 2.44 -13.42
C LYS A 33 -9.43 3.36 -13.89
N GLU A 34 -9.77 4.63 -14.14
CA GLU A 34 -8.81 5.66 -14.50
C GLU A 34 -8.08 6.18 -13.26
N GLY A 35 -6.77 6.42 -13.40
CA GLY A 35 -5.96 7.03 -12.36
C GLY A 35 -5.52 8.44 -12.71
N TYR A 36 -4.66 9.02 -11.89
CA TYR A 36 -4.12 10.35 -12.11
C TYR A 36 -3.14 10.34 -13.29
N ARG A 37 -3.29 11.32 -14.20
CA ARG A 37 -2.40 11.50 -15.35
C ARG A 37 -1.70 12.85 -15.27
N ASP A 38 -0.39 12.87 -15.46
CA ASP A 38 0.37 14.10 -15.62
C ASP A 38 0.53 14.46 -17.10
N ASP A 39 1.24 15.55 -17.37
CA ASP A 39 1.43 16.06 -18.73
C ASP A 39 2.31 15.14 -19.60
N GLN A 40 3.03 14.24 -19.01
CA GLN A 40 3.91 13.30 -19.72
C GLN A 40 3.18 12.01 -20.12
N PHE A 41 1.96 11.86 -19.67
CA PHE A 41 1.19 10.65 -19.92
C PHE A 41 0.63 10.68 -21.36
N ASP A 42 0.97 9.66 -22.15
CA ASP A 42 0.39 9.53 -23.50
C ASP A 42 -1.11 9.26 -23.38
N LYS A 43 -1.90 10.10 -24.04
CA LYS A 43 -3.37 9.97 -23.98
C LYS A 43 -3.92 8.70 -24.64
N ASN A 44 -3.11 8.03 -25.46
CA ASN A 44 -3.49 6.75 -26.09
C ASN A 44 -3.15 5.55 -25.21
N ASP A 45 -2.39 5.76 -24.14
CA ASP A 45 -2.02 4.74 -23.17
C ASP A 45 -3.06 4.73 -22.04
N LYS A 46 -3.67 3.58 -21.78
CA LYS A 46 -4.63 3.44 -20.68
C LYS A 46 -3.97 3.38 -19.31
N GLY A 47 -2.66 3.14 -19.29
CA GLY A 47 -1.88 3.14 -18.06
C GLY A 47 -1.84 1.80 -17.34
N THR A 48 -1.06 1.79 -16.26
CA THR A 48 -0.82 0.60 -15.44
C THR A 48 -1.05 0.94 -13.98
N TRP A 49 -1.84 0.13 -13.28
CA TRP A 49 -1.92 0.18 -11.83
C TRP A 49 -0.82 -0.69 -11.25
N ILE A 50 -0.05 -0.14 -10.31
CA ILE A 50 0.93 -0.88 -9.53
C ILE A 50 0.41 -0.93 -8.11
N ILE A 51 0.12 -2.14 -7.63
CA ILE A 51 -0.40 -2.33 -6.27
C ILE A 51 0.60 -3.13 -5.45
N ASN A 52 0.76 -2.75 -4.19
CA ASN A 52 1.69 -3.40 -3.27
C ASN A 52 1.11 -3.41 -1.86
N SER A 53 1.18 -4.56 -1.22
CA SER A 53 0.87 -4.68 0.21
C SER A 53 2.01 -5.44 0.87
N GLU A 54 2.49 -4.93 2.00
CA GLU A 54 3.68 -5.45 2.67
C GLU A 54 3.53 -5.42 4.18
N MET A 55 3.85 -6.51 4.84
CA MET A 55 3.97 -6.58 6.30
C MET A 55 5.42 -6.72 6.69
N VAL A 56 5.91 -5.82 7.56
CA VAL A 56 7.29 -5.81 8.03
C VAL A 56 7.30 -6.06 9.53
N ILE A 57 8.05 -7.06 9.96
CA ILE A 57 8.18 -7.44 11.37
C ILE A 57 9.65 -7.59 11.71
N GLN A 58 10.09 -6.77 12.66
CA GLN A 58 11.40 -6.91 13.31
C GLN A 58 11.15 -7.03 14.81
N PRO A 59 11.18 -8.25 15.35
CA PRO A 59 11.16 -8.42 16.81
C PRO A 59 12.40 -7.78 17.45
N ASN A 60 12.32 -7.46 18.73
CA ASN A 60 13.39 -6.76 19.42
C ASN A 60 14.75 -7.45 19.27
N ASN A 61 15.73 -6.74 18.69
CA ASN A 61 17.08 -7.23 18.42
C ASN A 61 17.19 -8.43 17.50
N GLU A 62 16.16 -8.66 16.67
CA GLU A 62 16.15 -9.76 15.70
C GLU A 62 16.20 -9.22 14.26
N ASP A 63 16.30 -10.13 13.30
CA ASP A 63 16.26 -9.79 11.88
C ASP A 63 14.90 -9.17 11.51
N MET A 64 14.93 -8.24 10.56
CA MET A 64 13.72 -7.65 10.00
C MET A 64 13.27 -8.48 8.79
N VAL A 65 12.04 -8.91 8.79
CA VAL A 65 11.45 -9.68 7.69
C VAL A 65 10.32 -8.89 7.07
N ALA A 66 10.44 -8.62 5.77
CA ALA A 66 9.39 -8.00 4.96
C ALA A 66 8.79 -9.05 4.03
N LYS A 67 7.48 -9.20 4.06
CA LYS A 67 6.74 -10.10 3.16
C LYS A 67 5.63 -9.32 2.47
N GLY A 68 5.55 -9.47 1.16
CA GLY A 68 4.54 -8.74 0.41
C GLY A 68 4.42 -9.21 -1.02
N MET A 69 3.57 -8.52 -1.76
CA MET A 69 3.35 -8.79 -3.17
C MET A 69 3.21 -7.48 -3.93
N VAL A 70 3.75 -7.45 -5.14
CA VAL A 70 3.57 -6.35 -6.09
C VAL A 70 2.89 -6.92 -7.33
N LEU A 71 1.84 -6.25 -7.80
CA LEU A 71 1.22 -6.56 -9.09
C LEU A 71 1.27 -5.36 -10.01
N TYR A 72 1.58 -5.62 -11.27
CA TYR A 72 1.58 -4.65 -12.37
C TYR A 72 0.40 -4.96 -13.25
N MET A 73 -0.64 -4.13 -13.18
CA MET A 73 -1.89 -4.35 -13.88
C MET A 73 -1.98 -3.46 -15.11
N ASN A 74 -1.67 -4.01 -16.27
CA ASN A 74 -1.67 -3.28 -17.53
C ASN A 74 -3.09 -3.17 -18.07
N ARG A 75 -3.61 -1.95 -18.14
CA ARG A 75 -4.98 -1.68 -18.61
C ARG A 75 -5.12 -1.78 -20.13
N ASN A 76 -4.04 -1.60 -20.88
CA ASN A 76 -4.10 -1.71 -22.34
C ASN A 76 -4.34 -3.15 -22.78
N THR A 77 -3.70 -4.09 -22.10
CA THR A 77 -3.77 -5.52 -22.42
C THR A 77 -4.70 -6.29 -21.50
N LYS A 78 -5.13 -5.69 -20.40
CA LYS A 78 -5.88 -6.34 -19.32
C LYS A 78 -5.17 -7.60 -18.83
N THR A 79 -3.85 -7.47 -18.64
CA THR A 79 -3.01 -8.53 -18.09
C THR A 79 -2.30 -8.05 -16.85
N THR A 80 -2.05 -8.98 -15.94
CA THR A 80 -1.40 -8.69 -14.66
C THR A 80 -0.30 -9.70 -14.39
N ASN A 81 0.88 -9.20 -14.05
CA ASN A 81 1.98 -9.99 -13.53
C ASN A 81 2.61 -9.26 -12.36
N GLY A 82 3.47 -9.95 -11.65
CA GLY A 82 4.18 -9.38 -10.52
C GLY A 82 4.97 -10.44 -9.78
N TYR A 83 5.16 -10.22 -8.50
CA TYR A 83 5.90 -11.19 -7.68
C TYR A 83 5.52 -11.06 -6.21
N TYR A 84 5.55 -12.20 -5.54
CA TYR A 84 5.57 -12.28 -4.08
C TYR A 84 7.03 -12.23 -3.63
N TYR A 85 7.31 -11.57 -2.51
CA TYR A 85 8.69 -11.47 -2.03
C TYR A 85 8.79 -11.68 -0.53
N VAL A 86 9.95 -12.20 -0.14
CA VAL A 86 10.36 -12.30 1.26
C VAL A 86 11.77 -11.70 1.34
N ASP A 87 11.90 -10.62 2.09
CA ASP A 87 13.16 -9.89 2.25
C ASP A 87 13.58 -9.93 3.72
N VAL A 88 14.78 -10.42 3.97
CA VAL A 88 15.35 -10.53 5.33
C VAL A 88 16.52 -9.56 5.46
N THR A 89 16.40 -8.58 6.35
CA THR A 89 17.46 -7.63 6.68
C THR A 89 18.06 -8.00 8.02
N LYS A 90 19.36 -8.30 8.02
CA LYS A 90 20.12 -8.64 9.24
C LYS A 90 20.84 -7.41 9.77
N ASP A 91 21.02 -7.33 11.09
CA ASP A 91 21.76 -6.24 11.72
C ASP A 91 23.18 -6.07 11.15
N GLU A 92 23.84 -7.17 10.83
CA GLU A 92 25.20 -7.18 10.24
C GLU A 92 25.25 -6.59 8.83
N ASP A 93 24.12 -6.45 8.18
CA ASP A 93 24.00 -5.92 6.81
C ASP A 93 23.69 -4.43 6.80
N GLU A 94 23.64 -3.78 7.96
CA GLU A 94 23.30 -2.37 8.10
C GLU A 94 24.23 -1.50 7.24
N GLY A 95 23.64 -0.71 6.36
CA GLY A 95 24.38 0.16 5.47
C GLY A 95 25.02 -0.52 4.26
N LYS A 96 24.81 -1.80 4.05
CA LYS A 96 25.31 -2.55 2.89
C LYS A 96 24.19 -3.02 2.00
N PRO A 97 24.38 -3.03 0.66
CA PRO A 97 23.44 -3.73 -0.21
C PRO A 97 23.42 -5.21 0.15
N HIS A 98 22.23 -5.81 0.23
CA HIS A 98 22.10 -7.23 0.52
C HIS A 98 21.15 -7.89 -0.47
N ASP A 99 21.44 -9.15 -0.83
CA ASP A 99 20.65 -9.97 -1.74
C ASP A 99 19.83 -11.00 -0.98
N ASN A 100 19.21 -10.59 0.13
CA ASN A 100 18.41 -11.49 0.96
C ASN A 100 16.94 -11.53 0.56
N GLU A 101 16.60 -10.91 -0.55
CA GLU A 101 15.24 -10.93 -1.09
C GLU A 101 15.05 -12.12 -2.02
N LYS A 102 14.04 -12.91 -1.72
CA LYS A 102 13.57 -13.97 -2.61
C LYS A 102 12.30 -13.52 -3.28
N ARG A 103 12.23 -13.63 -4.58
CA ARG A 103 11.07 -13.28 -5.40
C ARG A 103 10.46 -14.51 -6.03
N TYR A 104 9.14 -14.56 -6.02
CA TYR A 104 8.36 -15.64 -6.60
C TYR A 104 7.42 -15.03 -7.63
N PRO A 105 7.73 -15.16 -8.94
CA PRO A 105 6.90 -14.54 -9.98
C PRO A 105 5.47 -15.08 -9.98
N VAL A 106 4.52 -14.17 -10.17
CA VAL A 106 3.09 -14.51 -10.21
C VAL A 106 2.43 -13.82 -11.39
N LYS A 107 1.26 -14.33 -11.75
CA LYS A 107 0.32 -13.70 -12.66
C LYS A 107 -1.06 -13.70 -12.00
N MET A 108 -1.98 -12.93 -12.53
CA MET A 108 -3.36 -12.96 -12.06
C MET A 108 -4.28 -13.28 -13.24
N VAL A 109 -5.15 -14.27 -13.05
CA VAL A 109 -6.16 -14.68 -14.03
C VAL A 109 -7.47 -14.89 -13.29
N ASP A 110 -8.54 -14.27 -13.78
CA ASP A 110 -9.87 -14.36 -13.17
C ASP A 110 -9.85 -14.02 -11.67
N ASN A 111 -9.15 -12.94 -11.32
CA ASN A 111 -8.98 -12.47 -9.94
C ASN A 111 -8.26 -13.47 -9.03
N LYS A 112 -7.55 -14.43 -9.60
CA LYS A 112 -6.75 -15.41 -8.86
C LYS A 112 -5.27 -15.21 -9.11
N ILE A 113 -4.48 -15.24 -8.05
CA ILE A 113 -3.03 -15.10 -8.12
C ILE A 113 -2.43 -16.50 -8.30
N ILE A 114 -1.66 -16.65 -9.36
CA ILE A 114 -1.10 -17.95 -9.78
C ILE A 114 0.42 -17.81 -9.90
N PRO A 115 1.20 -18.65 -9.19
CA PRO A 115 2.64 -18.70 -9.41
C PRO A 115 2.96 -19.09 -10.85
N THR A 116 3.95 -18.43 -11.47
CA THR A 116 4.38 -18.74 -12.84
C THR A 116 5.51 -19.75 -12.90
N LYS A 117 6.08 -20.08 -11.73
CA LYS A 117 7.10 -21.12 -11.59
C LYS A 117 6.69 -22.06 -10.46
N GLU A 118 7.17 -23.31 -10.51
CA GLU A 118 6.93 -24.27 -9.45
C GLU A 118 7.50 -23.76 -8.13
N ILE A 119 6.70 -23.86 -7.08
CA ILE A 119 7.10 -23.49 -5.71
C ILE A 119 7.13 -24.74 -4.86
N LYS A 120 8.33 -25.12 -4.41
CA LYS A 120 8.53 -26.33 -3.61
C LYS A 120 8.13 -26.16 -2.17
N ASP A 121 8.24 -24.93 -1.63
CA ASP A 121 7.86 -24.63 -0.26
C ASP A 121 6.34 -24.47 -0.19
N GLU A 122 5.66 -25.44 0.43
CA GLU A 122 4.20 -25.45 0.54
C GLU A 122 3.66 -24.27 1.35
N LYS A 123 4.41 -23.80 2.34
CA LYS A 123 4.02 -22.63 3.12
C LYS A 123 3.97 -21.37 2.27
N ILE A 124 5.01 -21.14 1.48
CA ILE A 124 5.09 -19.99 0.56
C ILE A 124 3.99 -20.10 -0.50
N LYS A 125 3.78 -21.29 -1.04
CA LYS A 125 2.73 -21.51 -2.04
C LYS A 125 1.35 -21.12 -1.50
N LYS A 126 1.03 -21.51 -0.28
CA LYS A 126 -0.23 -21.14 0.38
C LYS A 126 -0.32 -19.65 0.66
N GLU A 127 0.77 -19.01 1.08
CA GLU A 127 0.81 -17.58 1.30
C GLU A 127 0.49 -16.81 0.01
N ILE A 128 1.03 -17.27 -1.12
CA ILE A 128 0.76 -16.66 -2.42
C ILE A 128 -0.69 -16.87 -2.84
N GLU A 129 -1.20 -18.10 -2.77
CA GLU A 129 -2.56 -18.42 -3.21
C GLU A 129 -3.63 -17.70 -2.38
N ASN A 130 -3.36 -17.48 -1.10
CA ASN A 130 -4.28 -16.83 -0.16
C ASN A 130 -4.01 -15.34 0.02
N PHE A 131 -3.05 -14.77 -0.70
CA PHE A 131 -2.70 -13.38 -0.54
C PHE A 131 -3.85 -12.45 -0.90
N LYS A 132 -4.10 -11.45 -0.05
CA LYS A 132 -5.06 -10.38 -0.32
C LYS A 132 -4.37 -9.03 -0.16
N PHE A 133 -4.59 -8.16 -1.14
CA PHE A 133 -4.12 -6.78 -1.07
C PHE A 133 -5.05 -5.97 -0.16
N PHE A 134 -4.49 -5.00 0.51
CA PHE A 134 -5.26 -4.14 1.41
C PHE A 134 -6.45 -3.48 0.69
N VAL A 135 -6.27 -3.10 -0.58
CA VAL A 135 -7.34 -2.51 -1.37
C VAL A 135 -8.58 -3.42 -1.47
N GLN A 136 -8.40 -4.73 -1.30
CA GLN A 136 -9.51 -5.69 -1.39
C GLN A 136 -10.36 -5.76 -0.12
N TYR A 137 -9.84 -5.33 1.03
CA TYR A 137 -10.55 -5.45 2.31
C TYR A 137 -10.53 -4.20 3.17
N GLY A 138 -9.66 -3.22 2.90
CA GLY A 138 -9.62 -1.97 3.66
C GLY A 138 -10.87 -1.14 3.45
N ASP A 139 -11.27 -0.37 4.46
CA ASP A 139 -12.46 0.46 4.39
C ASP A 139 -12.22 1.74 5.17
N PHE A 140 -12.43 2.88 4.53
CA PHE A 140 -12.20 4.19 5.14
C PHE A 140 -13.48 5.00 5.36
N LYS A 141 -14.61 4.33 5.49
CA LYS A 141 -15.89 5.00 5.78
C LYS A 141 -15.84 5.84 7.05
N ASN A 142 -15.04 5.43 8.02
CA ASN A 142 -14.92 6.13 9.30
C ASN A 142 -13.83 7.20 9.32
N LEU A 143 -13.15 7.44 8.20
CA LEU A 143 -12.07 8.44 8.13
C LEU A 143 -12.53 9.82 8.60
N LYS A 144 -13.73 10.23 8.20
CA LYS A 144 -14.30 11.52 8.60
C LYS A 144 -14.47 11.66 10.13
N ASN A 145 -14.55 10.54 10.85
CA ASN A 145 -14.74 10.53 12.31
C ASN A 145 -13.40 10.48 13.06
N TYR A 146 -12.27 10.32 12.38
CA TYR A 146 -10.97 10.36 13.03
C TYR A 146 -10.68 11.77 13.51
N LYS A 147 -10.26 11.89 14.75
CA LYS A 147 -9.99 13.16 15.40
C LYS A 147 -8.51 13.36 15.66
N ASP A 148 -8.14 14.61 15.92
CA ASP A 148 -6.77 14.98 16.34
C ASP A 148 -5.71 14.50 15.33
N GLY A 149 -6.05 14.58 14.04
CA GLY A 149 -5.13 14.25 12.98
C GLY A 149 -4.04 15.31 12.82
N ASP A 150 -2.83 14.85 12.56
CA ASP A 150 -1.71 15.71 12.17
C ASP A 150 -1.70 15.80 10.64
N ILE A 151 -2.15 16.94 10.11
CA ILE A 151 -2.32 17.18 8.68
C ILE A 151 -1.19 18.05 8.17
N SER A 152 -0.56 17.64 7.08
CA SER A 152 0.52 18.39 6.44
C SER A 152 0.26 18.56 4.95
N TYR A 153 0.66 19.72 4.42
CA TYR A 153 0.52 20.04 3.00
C TYR A 153 1.74 20.82 2.52
N ASN A 154 2.35 20.37 1.44
CA ASN A 154 3.46 21.08 0.80
C ASN A 154 3.05 21.45 -0.62
N PRO A 155 2.79 22.75 -0.90
CA PRO A 155 2.35 23.18 -2.24
C PRO A 155 3.46 23.20 -3.30
N GLU A 156 4.72 23.26 -2.90
CA GLU A 156 5.86 23.33 -3.84
C GLU A 156 6.11 22.01 -4.55
N VAL A 157 6.01 20.91 -3.79
CA VAL A 157 5.98 19.56 -4.34
C VAL A 157 4.59 19.06 -3.95
N PRO A 158 3.58 19.19 -4.81
CA PRO A 158 2.22 18.91 -4.36
C PRO A 158 2.13 17.58 -3.63
N SER A 159 2.22 17.65 -2.32
CA SER A 159 2.17 16.48 -1.44
C SER A 159 1.41 16.84 -0.18
N TYR A 160 0.72 15.86 0.36
CA TYR A 160 -0.09 16.03 1.55
C TYR A 160 -0.13 14.73 2.35
N SER A 161 -0.28 14.89 3.66
CA SER A 161 -0.34 13.74 4.55
C SER A 161 -1.32 13.96 5.69
N ALA A 162 -1.79 12.86 6.25
CA ALA A 162 -2.60 12.87 7.46
C ALA A 162 -2.14 11.72 8.35
N LYS A 163 -1.97 11.97 9.64
CA LYS A 163 -1.52 10.97 10.60
C LYS A 163 -2.49 10.91 11.77
N TYR A 164 -2.92 9.72 12.11
CA TYR A 164 -3.90 9.49 13.18
C TYR A 164 -3.44 8.38 14.11
N GLN A 165 -3.68 8.55 15.41
CA GLN A 165 -3.56 7.44 16.34
C GLN A 165 -4.85 6.63 16.29
N LEU A 166 -4.76 5.36 15.95
CA LEU A 166 -5.91 4.47 15.91
C LEU A 166 -6.06 3.69 17.22
N THR A 167 -7.15 2.95 17.32
CA THR A 167 -7.38 2.00 18.42
C THR A 167 -7.45 0.59 17.83
N ASN A 168 -7.38 -0.42 18.69
CA ASN A 168 -7.53 -1.80 18.25
C ASN A 168 -8.96 -2.16 17.86
N ASP A 169 -9.92 -1.27 18.09
CA ASP A 169 -11.30 -1.44 17.64
C ASP A 169 -11.54 -0.95 16.22
N ASP A 170 -10.56 -0.27 15.62
CA ASP A 170 -10.64 0.19 14.24
C ASP A 170 -10.81 -0.99 13.28
N TYR A 171 -11.71 -0.85 12.31
CA TYR A 171 -12.02 -1.91 11.36
C TYR A 171 -10.77 -2.40 10.60
N ASN A 172 -9.96 -1.47 10.09
CA ASN A 172 -8.77 -1.83 9.33
C ASN A 172 -7.72 -2.53 10.20
N VAL A 173 -7.57 -2.07 11.44
CA VAL A 173 -6.65 -2.69 12.41
C VAL A 173 -7.08 -4.13 12.68
N LYS A 174 -8.38 -4.35 12.89
CA LYS A 174 -8.92 -5.70 13.09
C LYS A 174 -8.65 -6.60 11.90
N GLN A 175 -8.81 -6.07 10.68
CA GLN A 175 -8.54 -6.83 9.46
C GLN A 175 -7.06 -7.23 9.36
N LEU A 176 -6.15 -6.33 9.67
CA LEU A 176 -4.72 -6.63 9.66
C LEU A 176 -4.36 -7.70 10.69
N ARG A 177 -4.93 -7.63 11.89
CA ARG A 177 -4.67 -8.62 12.94
C ARG A 177 -5.24 -10.00 12.62
N LYS A 178 -6.30 -10.07 11.83
CA LYS A 178 -6.82 -11.35 11.34
C LYS A 178 -5.90 -12.02 10.33
N ARG A 179 -5.22 -11.20 9.51
CA ARG A 179 -4.44 -11.69 8.36
C ARG A 179 -2.99 -11.93 8.69
N TYR A 180 -2.47 -11.22 9.67
CA TYR A 180 -1.06 -11.24 10.03
C TYR A 180 -0.90 -11.47 11.53
N ASP A 181 0.08 -12.29 11.89
CA ASP A 181 0.46 -12.49 13.29
C ASP A 181 1.29 -11.31 13.76
N ILE A 182 0.63 -10.25 14.20
CA ILE A 182 1.29 -9.02 14.62
C ILE A 182 1.72 -9.14 16.08
N PRO A 183 3.04 -9.22 16.37
CA PRO A 183 3.53 -9.55 17.70
C PRO A 183 3.57 -8.35 18.65
N THR A 184 2.48 -7.62 18.73
CA THR A 184 2.29 -6.53 19.68
C THR A 184 0.82 -6.27 19.91
N ASN A 185 0.48 -5.84 21.12
CA ASN A 185 -0.90 -5.44 21.44
C ASN A 185 -1.11 -3.93 21.27
N LYS A 186 -0.06 -3.19 20.93
CA LYS A 186 -0.17 -1.74 20.71
C LYS A 186 -1.00 -1.45 19.47
N ALA A 187 -1.91 -0.49 19.59
CA ALA A 187 -2.65 0.00 18.43
C ALA A 187 -1.73 0.86 17.55
N PRO A 188 -1.89 0.82 16.22
CA PRO A 188 -0.99 1.52 15.33
C PRO A 188 -1.35 2.98 15.13
N LYS A 189 -0.39 3.73 14.60
CA LYS A 189 -0.65 5.02 13.96
C LYS A 189 -0.91 4.77 12.49
N LEU A 190 -1.89 5.47 11.93
CA LEU A 190 -2.18 5.46 10.50
C LEU A 190 -1.55 6.68 9.86
N LEU A 191 -0.75 6.45 8.82
CA LEU A 191 -0.18 7.52 8.01
C LEU A 191 -0.74 7.40 6.60
N LEU A 192 -1.36 8.47 6.12
CA LEU A 192 -1.86 8.58 4.75
C LEU A 192 -1.01 9.61 4.02
N LYS A 193 -0.48 9.24 2.86
CA LYS A 193 0.29 10.15 2.00
C LYS A 193 -0.30 10.20 0.61
N GLY A 194 -0.39 11.39 0.05
CA GLY A 194 -0.84 11.60 -1.31
C GLY A 194 0.00 12.64 -2.01
N THR A 195 0.07 12.55 -3.34
CA THR A 195 0.73 13.53 -4.19
C THR A 195 -0.23 13.99 -5.28
N GLY A 196 0.00 15.19 -5.79
CA GLY A 196 -0.81 15.76 -6.85
C GLY A 196 -1.72 16.86 -6.35
N ASN A 197 -2.64 17.27 -7.22
CA ASN A 197 -3.55 18.38 -6.96
C ASN A 197 -4.68 17.94 -6.03
N LEU A 198 -4.87 18.67 -4.93
CA LEU A 198 -5.96 18.43 -3.97
C LEU A 198 -7.35 18.49 -4.60
N LYS A 199 -7.50 19.32 -5.64
CA LYS A 199 -8.77 19.50 -6.36
C LYS A 199 -8.97 18.49 -7.49
N GLY A 200 -7.97 17.67 -7.76
CA GLY A 200 -8.06 16.66 -8.80
C GLY A 200 -9.11 15.61 -8.46
N SER A 201 -9.81 15.15 -9.49
CA SER A 201 -10.84 14.13 -9.34
C SER A 201 -10.27 12.72 -9.36
N SER A 202 -9.01 12.57 -9.71
CA SER A 202 -8.40 11.29 -9.98
C SER A 202 -7.66 10.74 -8.77
N VAL A 203 -7.50 9.43 -8.78
CA VAL A 203 -6.72 8.71 -7.78
C VAL A 203 -5.24 8.93 -8.09
N GLY A 204 -4.54 9.65 -7.21
CA GLY A 204 -3.11 9.91 -7.36
C GLY A 204 -2.26 8.90 -6.61
N TYR A 205 -0.99 9.23 -6.45
CA TYR A 205 -0.08 8.47 -5.60
C TYR A 205 -0.60 8.38 -4.18
N LYS A 206 -0.67 7.19 -3.66
CA LYS A 206 -1.11 6.96 -2.29
C LYS A 206 -0.28 5.91 -1.61
N ASP A 207 0.13 6.26 -0.42
CA ASP A 207 0.76 5.34 0.49
C ASP A 207 -0.04 5.33 1.78
N ILE A 208 -0.33 4.13 2.25
CA ILE A 208 -1.04 3.90 3.50
C ILE A 208 -0.10 3.09 4.38
N GLU A 209 0.18 3.58 5.58
CA GLU A 209 1.04 2.86 6.51
C GLU A 209 0.40 2.78 7.88
N PHE A 210 0.39 1.56 8.43
CA PHE A 210 -0.03 1.31 9.82
C PHE A 210 1.23 0.97 10.61
N THR A 211 1.68 1.88 11.47
CA THR A 211 2.90 1.72 12.25
C THR A 211 2.56 1.30 13.66
N PHE A 212 2.81 0.05 13.99
CA PHE A 212 2.53 -0.53 15.31
C PHE A 212 3.65 -0.27 16.30
N VAL A 213 4.90 -0.46 15.87
CA VAL A 213 6.09 -0.20 16.68
C VAL A 213 7.16 0.43 15.79
N GLU A 214 7.76 1.52 16.28
CA GLU A 214 8.83 2.20 15.58
C GLU A 214 9.92 2.55 16.58
N LYS A 215 10.94 1.68 16.67
CA LYS A 215 12.10 1.84 17.53
C LYS A 215 13.34 1.46 16.74
N LYS A 216 14.52 1.78 17.27
CA LYS A 216 15.78 1.47 16.60
C LYS A 216 15.93 -0.02 16.29
N GLU A 217 15.53 -0.89 17.21
CA GLU A 217 15.78 -2.33 17.13
C GLU A 217 14.51 -3.18 17.13
N GLU A 218 13.34 -2.54 17.03
CA GLU A 218 12.05 -3.23 16.97
C GLU A 218 11.11 -2.41 16.08
N ASN A 219 10.72 -3.00 14.96
CA ASN A 219 9.83 -2.31 14.01
C ASN A 219 8.76 -3.25 13.53
N ILE A 220 7.53 -2.79 13.59
CA ILE A 220 6.38 -3.54 13.11
C ILE A 220 5.48 -2.56 12.36
N TYR A 221 5.35 -2.74 11.05
CA TYR A 221 4.47 -1.89 10.27
C TYR A 221 3.93 -2.61 9.04
N PHE A 222 2.77 -2.16 8.61
CA PHE A 222 2.12 -2.61 7.38
C PHE A 222 2.06 -1.42 6.42
N SER A 223 2.42 -1.63 5.16
CA SER A 223 2.29 -0.58 4.15
C SER A 223 1.57 -1.07 2.91
N ASP A 224 0.82 -0.17 2.30
CA ASP A 224 0.08 -0.40 1.07
C ASP A 224 0.34 0.74 0.11
N GLY A 225 0.58 0.41 -1.15
CA GLY A 225 0.79 1.38 -2.21
C GLY A 225 -0.15 1.14 -3.36
N LEU A 226 -0.63 2.22 -3.94
CA LEU A 226 -1.50 2.18 -5.10
C LEU A 226 -1.07 3.32 -6.03
N ILE A 227 -0.39 2.95 -7.12
CA ILE A 227 0.25 3.90 -8.02
C ILE A 227 -0.26 3.70 -9.43
N PHE A 228 -0.60 4.81 -10.12
CA PHE A 228 -0.98 4.80 -11.52
C PHE A 228 0.15 5.39 -12.35
N LYS A 229 0.63 4.65 -13.34
CA LYS A 229 1.75 5.06 -14.21
C LYS A 229 1.47 4.75 -15.67
N PRO A 230 2.18 5.42 -16.60
CA PRO A 230 2.20 4.99 -17.98
C PRO A 230 2.63 3.54 -18.09
N SER A 231 2.10 2.83 -19.07
CA SER A 231 2.53 1.47 -19.34
C SER A 231 3.94 1.49 -19.93
N GLU A 232 4.79 0.58 -19.46
CA GLU A 232 6.13 0.46 -20.02
C GLU A 232 6.06 -0.18 -21.40
N ASP A 233 6.76 0.42 -22.33
CA ASP A 233 6.97 -0.19 -23.65
C ASP A 233 7.94 -1.36 -23.49
N LYS A 234 7.51 -2.53 -23.88
CA LYS A 234 8.35 -3.74 -23.86
C LYS A 234 8.75 -4.12 -25.27
#